data_a56c3966d7fe5c1e50a43036b7f268df
#
_entry.id   a56c3966d7fe5c1e50a43036b7f268df
#
_cell.length_a   1.000
_cell.length_b   1.000
_cell.length_c   1.000
_cell.angle_alpha   90.00
_cell.angle_beta   90.00
_cell.angle_gamma   90.00
#
_symmetry.space_group_name_H-M   'P 1'
#
loop_
_entity.id
_entity.type
_entity.pdbx_description
1 polymer ?
#
loop_
_entity_poly.entity_id
_entity_poly.type
_entity_poly.pdbx_seq_one_letter_code
_entity_poly.pdbx_strand_id
1 'polypeptide(L)'
;MCAASHPLAHGTRTVVLADLHRHVELTVHDSSASTRLTDARLFGGARVCFLSDFSTKKQAILMGLGFGWMPEYLVRDELANGLVREVRYRGGSRYAFTAMFVHPASRPLGRAGQLLLDRIRTPEGEVSGKSLAPPRMRRTSKGVTSR
;
A
#
# COMPACT_ATOMS: atom_id res chain seq x y z
N MET A 1 -12.65 -3.56 -2.05
CA MET A 1 -12.21 -4.80 -2.72
C MET A 1 -12.43 -5.99 -1.81
N CYS A 2 -12.61 -7.18 -2.35
CA CYS A 2 -12.71 -8.45 -1.62
C CYS A 2 -12.17 -9.60 -2.49
N ALA A 3 -11.95 -10.79 -1.91
CA ALA A 3 -11.60 -11.98 -2.69
C ALA A 3 -12.67 -12.30 -3.73
N ALA A 4 -12.28 -12.95 -4.82
CA ALA A 4 -13.23 -13.41 -5.83
C ALA A 4 -14.24 -14.43 -5.29
N SER A 5 -13.84 -15.21 -4.28
CA SER A 5 -14.70 -16.18 -3.56
C SER A 5 -15.65 -15.55 -2.53
N HIS A 6 -15.45 -14.27 -2.21
CA HIS A 6 -16.22 -13.59 -1.15
C HIS A 6 -17.67 -13.29 -1.65
N PRO A 7 -18.70 -13.42 -0.80
CA PRO A 7 -20.10 -13.17 -1.21
C PRO A 7 -20.35 -11.82 -1.86
N LEU A 8 -19.63 -10.76 -1.47
CA LEU A 8 -19.73 -9.44 -2.08
C LEU A 8 -19.20 -9.36 -3.52
N ALA A 9 -18.45 -10.39 -3.96
CA ALA A 9 -17.93 -10.47 -5.33
C ALA A 9 -18.95 -11.13 -6.30
N HIS A 10 -19.95 -11.83 -5.76
CA HIS A 10 -20.89 -12.62 -6.52
C HIS A 10 -22.22 -11.89 -6.66
N GLY A 11 -22.45 -11.18 -7.66
CA GLY A 11 -23.77 -10.57 -7.90
C GLY A 11 -23.71 -9.50 -8.95
N THR A 12 -24.79 -9.38 -9.68
CA THR A 12 -25.01 -8.29 -10.65
C THR A 12 -25.55 -7.03 -9.96
N ARG A 13 -26.07 -7.19 -8.74
CA ARG A 13 -26.69 -6.11 -7.96
C ARG A 13 -25.63 -5.18 -7.36
N THR A 14 -25.89 -3.89 -7.40
CA THR A 14 -25.10 -2.90 -6.67
C THR A 14 -25.27 -3.11 -5.16
N VAL A 15 -24.17 -3.24 -4.45
CA VAL A 15 -24.10 -3.42 -3.01
C VAL A 15 -24.43 -2.12 -2.31
N VAL A 16 -25.28 -2.15 -1.29
CA VAL A 16 -25.60 -1.00 -0.41
C VAL A 16 -24.89 -1.12 0.92
N LEU A 17 -24.88 -0.05 1.72
CA LEU A 17 -24.21 0.00 3.01
C LEU A 17 -24.64 -1.13 3.95
N ALA A 18 -25.94 -1.42 4.00
CA ALA A 18 -26.48 -2.50 4.81
C ALA A 18 -25.94 -3.90 4.44
N ASP A 19 -25.61 -4.12 3.16
CA ASP A 19 -24.97 -5.36 2.73
C ASP A 19 -23.52 -5.42 3.25
N LEU A 20 -22.77 -4.31 3.18
CA LEU A 20 -21.40 -4.24 3.68
C LEU A 20 -21.34 -4.54 5.19
N HIS A 21 -22.28 -4.02 5.98
CA HIS A 21 -22.34 -4.24 7.43
C HIS A 21 -22.53 -5.69 7.84
N ARG A 22 -22.91 -6.58 6.94
CA ARG A 22 -23.03 -8.03 7.20
C ARG A 22 -21.70 -8.76 7.13
N HIS A 23 -20.66 -8.11 6.62
CA HIS A 23 -19.34 -8.67 6.41
C HIS A 23 -18.29 -7.97 7.27
N VAL A 24 -17.13 -8.59 7.42
CA VAL A 24 -16.01 -8.01 8.16
C VAL A 24 -15.34 -6.94 7.30
N GLU A 25 -15.25 -5.73 7.82
CA GLU A 25 -14.45 -4.67 7.24
C GLU A 25 -12.99 -4.82 7.70
N LEU A 26 -12.08 -4.94 6.75
CA LEU A 26 -10.65 -5.01 6.99
C LEU A 26 -10.05 -3.61 6.81
N THR A 27 -9.39 -3.11 7.84
CA THR A 27 -8.73 -1.80 7.80
C THR A 27 -7.33 -1.87 8.37
N VAL A 28 -6.48 -0.90 8.00
CA VAL A 28 -5.15 -0.77 8.57
C VAL A 28 -5.22 0.24 9.70
N HIS A 29 -4.64 -0.13 10.84
CA HIS A 29 -4.55 0.77 11.99
C HIS A 29 -3.62 1.94 11.63
N ASP A 30 -4.13 3.17 11.80
CA ASP A 30 -3.30 4.35 11.71
C ASP A 30 -2.50 4.49 13.01
N SER A 31 -1.17 4.50 12.90
CA SER A 31 -0.25 4.72 14.03
C SER A 31 -0.18 6.19 14.46
N SER A 32 -0.83 7.11 13.74
CA SER A 32 -0.89 8.51 14.14
C SER A 32 -1.78 8.66 15.38
N ALA A 33 -1.35 9.51 16.32
CA ALA A 33 -2.12 9.84 17.52
C ALA A 33 -3.44 10.60 17.21
N SER A 34 -3.69 10.93 15.94
CA SER A 34 -4.88 11.62 15.48
C SER A 34 -5.97 10.63 15.10
N THR A 35 -6.84 10.31 16.04
CA THR A 35 -8.03 9.45 15.87
C THR A 35 -8.97 9.92 14.75
N ARG A 36 -8.86 11.16 14.31
CA ARG A 36 -9.78 11.78 13.34
C ARG A 36 -9.62 11.28 11.89
N LEU A 37 -8.46 10.75 11.52
CA LEU A 37 -8.23 10.26 10.15
C LEU A 37 -8.65 8.81 9.95
N THR A 38 -8.73 8.03 11.02
CA THR A 38 -9.06 6.61 11.00
C THR A 38 -10.53 6.38 10.64
N ASP A 39 -11.42 7.25 11.15
CA ASP A 39 -12.86 7.08 11.02
C ASP A 39 -13.43 7.55 9.66
N ALA A 40 -12.72 8.41 8.94
CA ALA A 40 -13.25 9.08 7.75
C ALA A 40 -13.50 8.11 6.56
N ARG A 41 -13.09 6.85 6.66
CA ARG A 41 -13.18 5.87 5.57
C ARG A 41 -13.69 4.50 5.99
N LEU A 42 -14.16 4.36 7.21
CA LEU A 42 -14.88 3.17 7.64
C LEU A 42 -16.32 3.21 7.13
N PHE A 43 -16.84 2.06 6.79
CA PHE A 43 -18.25 1.91 6.42
C PHE A 43 -19.18 1.92 7.63
N GLY A 44 -18.63 1.93 8.86
CA GLY A 44 -19.39 2.06 10.10
C GLY A 44 -20.12 0.79 10.53
N GLY A 45 -19.74 -0.36 10.03
CA GLY A 45 -20.27 -1.64 10.48
C GLY A 45 -19.75 -2.04 11.88
N ALA A 46 -20.45 -2.94 12.56
CA ALA A 46 -20.05 -3.46 13.86
C ALA A 46 -18.86 -4.45 13.79
N ARG A 47 -18.53 -4.94 12.60
CA ARG A 47 -17.49 -5.96 12.38
C ARG A 47 -16.31 -5.33 11.66
N VAL A 48 -15.36 -4.79 12.42
CA VAL A 48 -14.13 -4.20 11.89
C VAL A 48 -12.94 -4.96 12.42
N CYS A 49 -12.03 -5.37 11.53
CA CYS A 49 -10.76 -5.98 11.88
C CYS A 49 -9.64 -5.01 11.52
N PHE A 50 -8.89 -4.58 12.54
CA PHE A 50 -7.73 -3.71 12.38
C PHE A 50 -6.47 -4.55 12.17
N LEU A 51 -5.72 -4.22 11.15
CA LEU A 51 -4.51 -4.93 10.74
C LEU A 51 -3.31 -3.96 10.80
N SER A 52 -2.11 -4.50 10.93
CA SER A 52 -0.89 -3.71 11.09
C SER A 52 -0.49 -2.92 9.83
N ASP A 53 -0.73 -3.50 8.65
CA ASP A 53 -0.24 -2.95 7.39
C ASP A 53 -1.05 -3.46 6.19
N PHE A 54 -0.78 -2.88 5.02
CA PHE A 54 -1.46 -3.27 3.78
C PHE A 54 -1.06 -4.65 3.26
N SER A 55 0.12 -5.18 3.60
CA SER A 55 0.53 -6.53 3.19
C SER A 55 -0.31 -7.58 3.90
N THR A 56 -0.42 -7.46 5.22
CA THR A 56 -1.31 -8.30 6.04
C THR A 56 -2.76 -8.19 5.60
N LYS A 57 -3.22 -6.96 5.30
CA LYS A 57 -4.58 -6.73 4.80
C LYS A 57 -4.81 -7.40 3.43
N LYS A 58 -3.85 -7.34 2.52
CA LYS A 58 -3.91 -8.03 1.23
C LYS A 58 -4.09 -9.53 1.43
N GLN A 59 -3.30 -10.15 2.32
CA GLN A 59 -3.42 -11.58 2.63
C GLN A 59 -4.80 -11.91 3.21
N ALA A 60 -5.29 -11.13 4.17
CA ALA A 60 -6.61 -11.31 4.75
C ALA A 60 -7.74 -11.22 3.70
N ILE A 61 -7.63 -10.29 2.75
CA ILE A 61 -8.56 -10.18 1.61
C ILE A 61 -8.50 -11.44 0.75
N LEU A 62 -7.29 -11.89 0.35
CA LEU A 62 -7.10 -13.08 -0.49
C LEU A 62 -7.66 -14.35 0.17
N MET A 63 -7.56 -14.45 1.49
CA MET A 63 -8.16 -15.54 2.28
C MET A 63 -9.68 -15.45 2.41
N GLY A 64 -10.31 -14.40 1.86
CA GLY A 64 -11.76 -14.22 1.92
C GLY A 64 -12.30 -13.78 3.28
N LEU A 65 -11.45 -13.31 4.21
CA LEU A 65 -11.85 -12.95 5.57
C LEU A 65 -12.74 -11.71 5.65
N GLY A 66 -12.78 -10.90 4.59
CA GLY A 66 -13.58 -9.70 4.56
C GLY A 66 -13.33 -8.84 3.32
N PHE A 67 -13.72 -7.57 3.45
CA PHE A 67 -13.57 -6.57 2.40
C PHE A 67 -12.93 -5.29 2.94
N GLY A 68 -12.44 -4.43 2.07
CA GLY A 68 -11.92 -3.12 2.47
C GLY A 68 -11.31 -2.33 1.32
N TRP A 69 -10.90 -1.11 1.62
CA TRP A 69 -10.16 -0.26 0.70
C TRP A 69 -8.73 -0.78 0.54
N MET A 70 -8.25 -0.87 -0.69
CA MET A 70 -6.85 -1.22 -0.99
C MET A 70 -6.32 -0.27 -2.06
N PRO A 71 -5.06 0.20 -1.93
CA PRO A 71 -4.38 0.85 -3.03
C PRO A 71 -4.28 -0.09 -4.23
N GLU A 72 -4.73 0.36 -5.41
CA GLU A 72 -4.81 -0.48 -6.61
C GLU A 72 -3.44 -1.06 -7.00
N TYR A 73 -2.37 -0.28 -6.85
CA TYR A 73 -1.02 -0.72 -7.19
C TYR A 73 -0.52 -1.93 -6.35
N LEU A 74 -1.07 -2.13 -5.14
CA LEU A 74 -0.71 -3.26 -4.28
C LEU A 74 -1.42 -4.58 -4.65
N VAL A 75 -2.50 -4.49 -5.41
CA VAL A 75 -3.36 -5.63 -5.79
C VAL A 75 -3.58 -5.73 -7.30
N ARG A 76 -2.74 -5.07 -8.10
CA ARG A 76 -2.86 -5.02 -9.55
C ARG A 76 -2.85 -6.40 -10.18
N ASP A 77 -1.91 -7.24 -9.77
CA ASP A 77 -1.75 -8.59 -10.30
C ASP A 77 -2.92 -9.50 -9.89
N GLU A 78 -3.40 -9.37 -8.65
CA GLU A 78 -4.53 -10.14 -8.16
C GLU A 78 -5.85 -9.71 -8.84
N LEU A 79 -5.99 -8.43 -9.16
CA LEU A 79 -7.11 -7.93 -9.95
C LEU A 79 -7.06 -8.47 -11.39
N ALA A 80 -5.89 -8.42 -12.03
CA ALA A 80 -5.68 -8.94 -13.39
C ALA A 80 -5.93 -10.44 -13.48
N ASN A 81 -5.53 -11.19 -12.45
CA ASN A 81 -5.73 -12.64 -12.36
C ASN A 81 -7.11 -13.04 -11.81
N GLY A 82 -7.97 -12.07 -11.48
CA GLY A 82 -9.32 -12.32 -10.99
C GLY A 82 -9.40 -12.91 -9.58
N LEU A 83 -8.31 -12.88 -8.81
CA LEU A 83 -8.26 -13.34 -7.41
C LEU A 83 -8.94 -12.37 -6.46
N VAL A 84 -8.87 -11.07 -6.78
CA VAL A 84 -9.53 -9.99 -6.06
C VAL A 84 -10.51 -9.30 -7.01
N ARG A 85 -11.62 -8.81 -6.47
CA ARG A 85 -12.64 -8.06 -7.21
C ARG A 85 -13.00 -6.76 -6.52
N GLU A 86 -13.34 -5.76 -7.31
CA GLU A 86 -13.99 -4.56 -6.81
C GLU A 86 -15.42 -4.88 -6.38
N VAL A 87 -15.79 -4.42 -5.20
CA VAL A 87 -17.17 -4.45 -4.74
C VAL A 87 -17.94 -3.32 -5.43
N ARG A 88 -18.99 -3.61 -6.15
CA ARG A 88 -19.85 -2.60 -6.81
C ARG A 88 -20.72 -1.90 -5.76
N TYR A 89 -20.11 -0.98 -5.03
CA TYR A 89 -20.78 -0.27 -3.96
C TYR A 89 -21.47 1.00 -4.46
N ARG A 90 -22.71 1.24 -4.01
CA ARG A 90 -23.53 2.39 -4.41
C ARG A 90 -22.88 3.74 -4.07
N GLY A 91 -22.15 3.80 -2.95
CA GLY A 91 -21.42 5.00 -2.52
C GLY A 91 -20.09 5.24 -3.21
N GLY A 92 -19.78 4.46 -4.25
CA GLY A 92 -18.52 4.55 -5.00
C GLY A 92 -17.53 3.46 -4.61
N SER A 93 -16.94 2.81 -5.61
CA SER A 93 -15.99 1.70 -5.45
C SER A 93 -14.55 2.15 -5.54
N ARG A 94 -14.30 3.38 -5.95
CA ARG A 94 -12.96 3.97 -6.11
C ARG A 94 -12.92 5.37 -5.52
N TYR A 95 -11.77 5.74 -4.99
CA TYR A 95 -11.44 7.13 -4.66
C TYR A 95 -9.98 7.40 -5.01
N ALA A 96 -9.70 8.62 -5.41
CA ALA A 96 -8.34 9.08 -5.64
C ALA A 96 -7.75 9.63 -4.34
N PHE A 97 -6.49 9.34 -4.07
CA PHE A 97 -5.73 9.98 -3.00
C PHE A 97 -4.41 10.50 -3.57
N THR A 98 -3.93 11.58 -3.01
CA THR A 98 -2.62 12.14 -3.35
C THR A 98 -1.62 11.69 -2.30
N ALA A 99 -0.64 10.90 -2.72
CA ALA A 99 0.48 10.56 -1.85
C ALA A 99 1.37 11.81 -1.64
N MET A 100 1.77 12.06 -0.40
CA MET A 100 2.62 13.18 -0.04
C MET A 100 3.90 12.70 0.62
N PHE A 101 5.02 13.23 0.16
CA PHE A 101 6.29 13.08 0.85
C PHE A 101 6.46 14.26 1.81
N VAL A 102 6.56 13.95 3.11
CA VAL A 102 6.64 14.97 4.16
C VAL A 102 7.98 14.87 4.87
N HIS A 103 8.63 16.02 5.07
CA HIS A 103 9.84 16.11 5.89
C HIS A 103 9.78 17.37 6.78
N PRO A 104 10.50 17.41 7.91
CA PRO A 104 10.53 18.58 8.78
C PRO A 104 11.09 19.80 8.05
N ALA A 105 10.37 20.92 8.09
CA ALA A 105 10.82 22.17 7.46
C ALA A 105 12.14 22.71 8.08
N SER A 106 12.38 22.41 9.35
CA SER A 106 13.58 22.81 10.08
C SER A 106 14.83 21.99 9.76
N ARG A 107 14.71 20.91 9.00
CA ARG A 107 15.82 20.04 8.59
C ARG A 107 15.83 19.90 7.07
N PRO A 108 16.82 20.44 6.37
CA PRO A 108 16.97 20.21 4.95
C PRO A 108 17.18 18.70 4.71
N LEU A 109 16.64 18.20 3.59
CA LEU A 109 16.88 16.83 3.18
C LEU A 109 18.38 16.62 2.95
N GLY A 110 18.94 15.61 3.61
CA GLY A 110 20.30 15.16 3.29
C GLY A 110 20.36 14.53 1.89
N ARG A 111 21.59 14.25 1.42
CA ARG A 111 21.83 13.71 0.05
C ARG A 111 20.96 12.50 -0.29
N ALA A 112 20.79 11.56 0.63
CA ALA A 112 19.94 10.38 0.42
C ALA A 112 18.45 10.75 0.28
N GLY A 113 17.97 11.71 1.08
CA GLY A 113 16.61 12.22 0.97
C GLY A 113 16.33 12.95 -0.34
N GLN A 114 17.30 13.74 -0.83
CA GLN A 114 17.21 14.39 -2.15
C GLN A 114 17.15 13.35 -3.28
N LEU A 115 18.03 12.35 -3.26
CA LEU A 115 18.02 11.27 -4.26
C LEU A 115 16.69 10.51 -4.27
N LEU A 116 16.13 10.24 -3.09
CA LEU A 116 14.81 9.60 -2.99
C LEU A 116 13.71 10.49 -3.57
N LEU A 117 13.71 11.77 -3.23
CA LEU A 117 12.73 12.73 -3.73
C LEU A 117 12.80 12.87 -5.26
N ASP A 118 14.02 12.96 -5.80
CA ASP A 118 14.24 13.02 -7.25
C ASP A 118 13.73 11.76 -7.93
N ARG A 119 13.97 10.60 -7.33
CA ARG A 119 13.48 9.31 -7.83
C ARG A 119 11.95 9.22 -7.84
N ILE A 120 11.29 9.70 -6.79
CA ILE A 120 9.82 9.73 -6.70
C ILE A 120 9.21 10.70 -7.72
N ARG A 121 9.89 11.80 -8.02
CA ARG A 121 9.43 12.81 -8.98
C ARG A 121 9.64 12.43 -10.45
N THR A 122 10.59 11.53 -10.71
CA THR A 122 10.87 11.09 -12.08
C THR A 122 9.82 10.06 -12.49
N PRO A 123 9.00 10.30 -13.53
CA PRO A 123 8.05 9.31 -14.02
C PRO A 123 8.77 8.01 -14.43
N GLU A 124 8.16 6.86 -14.13
CA GLU A 124 8.63 5.56 -14.64
C GLU A 124 8.55 5.55 -16.17
N GLY A 125 9.63 5.86 -16.83
CA GLY A 125 9.74 5.94 -18.30
C GLY A 125 11.10 6.40 -18.78
N GLU A 126 11.86 7.12 -17.94
CA GLU A 126 13.20 7.63 -18.28
C GLU A 126 14.32 7.04 -17.41
N VAL A 127 14.28 5.71 -17.19
CA VAL A 127 15.46 5.07 -16.63
C VAL A 127 16.40 4.68 -17.78
N SER A 128 17.07 5.71 -18.34
CA SER A 128 18.28 5.50 -19.14
C SER A 128 19.32 4.82 -18.25
N GLY A 129 19.67 3.58 -18.62
CA GLY A 129 20.62 2.76 -17.89
C GLY A 129 21.98 3.38 -17.70
N LYS A 130 22.21 4.06 -16.57
CA LYS A 130 23.56 4.19 -16.02
C LYS A 130 23.72 3.18 -14.92
N SER A 131 24.28 2.03 -15.30
CA SER A 131 24.81 1.03 -14.37
C SER A 131 25.74 1.72 -13.38
N LEU A 132 25.33 1.72 -12.12
CA LEU A 132 26.21 2.04 -10.99
C LEU A 132 27.15 0.84 -10.81
N ALA A 133 28.35 0.90 -11.40
CA ALA A 133 29.41 -0.02 -11.06
C ALA A 133 29.71 0.07 -9.56
N PRO A 134 29.86 -1.08 -8.87
CA PRO A 134 30.16 -1.07 -7.44
C PRO A 134 31.52 -0.39 -7.18
N PRO A 135 31.69 0.34 -6.07
CA PRO A 135 32.95 0.97 -5.73
C PRO A 135 34.06 -0.09 -5.58
N ARG A 136 35.15 0.08 -6.32
CA ARG A 136 36.35 -0.76 -6.19
C ARG A 136 36.89 -0.65 -4.78
N MET A 137 36.79 -1.72 -4.02
CA MET A 137 37.50 -1.87 -2.75
C MET A 137 39.02 -1.76 -3.01
N ARG A 138 39.66 -0.70 -2.49
CA ARG A 138 41.12 -0.59 -2.41
C ARG A 138 41.62 -1.68 -1.48
N ARG A 139 42.29 -2.68 -2.03
CA ARG A 139 43.11 -3.64 -1.25
C ARG A 139 44.31 -2.86 -0.68
N THR A 140 44.32 -2.59 0.60
CA THR A 140 45.52 -2.20 1.31
C THR A 140 46.39 -3.42 1.55
N SER A 141 47.45 -3.58 0.75
CA SER A 141 48.52 -4.54 1.04
C SER A 141 49.34 -4.03 2.23
N LYS A 142 49.15 -4.61 3.40
CA LYS A 142 50.12 -4.47 4.49
C LYS A 142 51.24 -5.45 4.21
N GLY A 143 52.40 -4.91 3.88
CA GLY A 143 53.66 -5.64 3.82
C GLY A 143 54.03 -6.16 5.22
N VAL A 144 54.24 -7.45 5.31
CA VAL A 144 54.90 -8.11 6.46
C VAL A 144 56.38 -8.06 6.14
N THR A 145 57.13 -7.26 6.93
CA THR A 145 58.60 -7.31 6.96
C THR A 145 59.01 -8.16 8.13
N SER A 146 59.61 -9.29 7.81
CA SER A 146 60.34 -10.14 8.76
C SER A 146 61.59 -9.44 9.30
N ARG A 147 61.80 -9.53 10.58
CA ARG A 147 63.08 -9.75 11.24
C ARG A 147 62.84 -10.49 12.55
#